data_06e8f2211a2dd0a04bdba35dd289af3e
#
_entry.id   06e8f2211a2dd0a04bdba35dd289af3e
#
_cell.length_a   1.000
_cell.length_b   1.000
_cell.length_c   1.000
_cell.angle_alpha   90.00
_cell.angle_beta   90.00
_cell.angle_gamma   90.00
#
_symmetry.space_group_name_H-M   'P 1'
#
loop_
_entity.id
_entity.type
_entity.pdbx_description
1 polymer ?
#
loop_
_entity_poly.entity_id
_entity_poly.type
_entity_poly.pdbx_seq_one_letter_code
_entity_poly.pdbx_strand_id
1 'polypeptide(L)'
;MKSKFVVSAMLAALVSTAAFAEVTSLRGDQAINAKNEVAKIKNVPKSQDKLGLDYVNQPPLIPHSTDQVQLNPSNNGCLECHDVSTYRKSGAPRVSPTHYTDRDNNMLTEVASRRYFCLQCHVTQVDSKPLVANDFKPV
;
A
#
# COMPACT_ATOMS: atom_id res chain seq x y z
N MET A 1 -17.76 35.35 -58.29
CA MET A 1 -17.32 35.72 -56.91
C MET A 1 -18.22 35.14 -55.81
N LYS A 2 -19.53 34.98 -56.00
CA LYS A 2 -20.47 34.48 -54.96
C LYS A 2 -20.22 32.99 -54.54
N SER A 3 -19.76 32.14 -55.47
CA SER A 3 -19.50 30.72 -55.21
C SER A 3 -18.31 30.46 -54.23
N LYS A 4 -17.25 31.27 -54.30
CA LYS A 4 -16.07 31.10 -53.43
C LYS A 4 -16.40 31.44 -51.97
N PHE A 5 -17.28 32.42 -51.73
CA PHE A 5 -17.73 32.78 -50.38
C PHE A 5 -18.60 31.69 -49.74
N VAL A 6 -19.45 31.03 -50.54
CA VAL A 6 -20.29 29.94 -50.04
C VAL A 6 -19.46 28.72 -49.63
N VAL A 7 -18.44 28.37 -50.41
CA VAL A 7 -17.53 27.25 -50.08
C VAL A 7 -16.70 27.53 -48.84
N SER A 8 -16.20 28.79 -48.71
CA SER A 8 -15.45 29.19 -47.51
C SER A 8 -16.31 29.20 -46.23
N ALA A 9 -17.57 29.64 -46.33
CA ALA A 9 -18.51 29.63 -45.22
C ALA A 9 -18.89 28.19 -44.79
N MET A 10 -19.06 27.28 -45.73
CA MET A 10 -19.28 25.85 -45.41
C MET A 10 -18.08 25.19 -44.76
N LEU A 11 -16.86 25.49 -45.21
CA LEU A 11 -15.64 24.95 -44.59
C LEU A 11 -15.46 25.45 -43.18
N ALA A 12 -15.73 26.72 -42.89
CA ALA A 12 -15.67 27.30 -41.55
C ALA A 12 -16.72 26.68 -40.61
N ALA A 13 -17.93 26.42 -41.07
CA ALA A 13 -18.98 25.75 -40.30
C ALA A 13 -18.65 24.27 -39.96
N LEU A 14 -17.90 23.56 -40.83
CA LEU A 14 -17.47 22.19 -40.56
C LEU A 14 -16.31 22.10 -39.53
N VAL A 15 -15.48 23.11 -39.44
CA VAL A 15 -14.37 23.16 -38.47
C VAL A 15 -14.84 23.55 -37.05
N SER A 16 -15.93 24.30 -36.93
CA SER A 16 -16.46 24.73 -35.63
C SER A 16 -17.15 23.61 -34.81
N THR A 17 -17.42 22.45 -35.39
CA THR A 17 -18.10 21.35 -34.69
C THR A 17 -17.13 20.37 -33.99
N ALA A 18 -15.81 20.56 -34.12
CA ALA A 18 -14.81 19.59 -33.64
C ALA A 18 -14.13 19.95 -32.31
N ALA A 19 -14.55 21.01 -31.64
CA ALA A 19 -13.89 21.44 -30.42
C ALA A 19 -14.80 21.31 -29.18
N PHE A 20 -15.35 20.12 -28.95
CA PHE A 20 -15.82 19.74 -27.62
C PHE A 20 -14.64 19.09 -26.88
N ALA A 21 -13.81 19.91 -26.27
CA ALA A 21 -12.91 19.43 -25.24
C ALA A 21 -13.77 19.04 -24.02
N GLU A 22 -14.07 17.76 -23.88
CA GLU A 22 -14.71 17.24 -22.69
C GLU A 22 -13.68 17.35 -21.55
N VAL A 23 -13.84 18.38 -20.72
CA VAL A 23 -13.04 18.54 -19.50
C VAL A 23 -13.59 17.57 -18.46
N THR A 24 -13.00 16.37 -18.41
CA THR A 24 -13.35 15.40 -17.38
C THR A 24 -12.83 15.89 -16.04
N SER A 25 -13.73 16.18 -15.10
CA SER A 25 -13.39 16.51 -13.72
C SER A 25 -12.75 15.29 -13.04
N LEU A 26 -11.84 15.51 -12.07
CA LEU A 26 -11.33 14.45 -11.20
C LEU A 26 -12.44 13.73 -10.40
N ARG A 27 -13.64 14.33 -10.35
CA ARG A 27 -14.85 13.72 -9.77
C ARG A 27 -15.68 12.92 -10.77
N GLY A 28 -15.21 12.75 -12.01
CA GLY A 28 -15.98 12.14 -13.08
C GLY A 28 -17.24 12.95 -13.41
N ASP A 29 -18.36 12.24 -13.66
CA ASP A 29 -19.65 12.84 -14.02
C ASP A 29 -20.48 13.36 -12.84
N GLN A 30 -19.89 13.40 -11.64
CA GLN A 30 -20.61 13.88 -10.46
C GLN A 30 -20.85 15.39 -10.50
N ALA A 31 -22.06 15.81 -10.22
CA ALA A 31 -22.39 17.23 -10.10
C ALA A 31 -21.56 17.88 -8.97
N ILE A 32 -21.20 19.17 -9.15
CA ILE A 32 -20.34 19.90 -8.20
C ILE A 32 -20.92 19.94 -6.79
N ASN A 33 -22.24 19.98 -6.66
CA ASN A 33 -22.99 20.00 -5.39
C ASN A 33 -23.36 18.60 -4.86
N ALA A 34 -23.03 17.52 -5.59
CA ALA A 34 -23.27 16.16 -5.12
C ALA A 34 -22.35 15.81 -3.96
N LYS A 35 -22.86 15.05 -2.99
CA LYS A 35 -22.02 14.49 -1.92
C LYS A 35 -21.10 13.42 -2.52
N ASN A 36 -19.85 13.42 -2.10
CA ASN A 36 -18.94 12.33 -2.46
C ASN A 36 -19.39 11.04 -1.78
N GLU A 37 -19.41 9.96 -2.54
CA GLU A 37 -19.44 8.63 -1.94
C GLU A 37 -18.09 8.33 -1.31
N VAL A 38 -18.10 8.00 -0.03
CA VAL A 38 -16.89 7.55 0.66
C VAL A 38 -16.61 6.13 0.20
N ALA A 39 -15.46 5.91 -0.43
CA ALA A 39 -15.02 4.59 -0.79
C ALA A 39 -14.93 3.70 0.46
N LYS A 40 -15.44 2.46 0.38
CA LYS A 40 -15.30 1.51 1.47
C LYS A 40 -13.82 1.24 1.73
N ILE A 41 -13.39 1.44 2.96
CA ILE A 41 -12.05 1.05 3.41
C ILE A 41 -11.96 -0.47 3.31
N LYS A 42 -10.95 -0.97 2.61
CA LYS A 42 -10.70 -2.40 2.51
C LYS A 42 -10.09 -2.90 3.81
N ASN A 43 -10.59 -4.04 4.27
CA ASN A 43 -10.10 -4.66 5.49
C ASN A 43 -8.77 -5.37 5.26
N VAL A 44 -7.95 -5.41 6.29
CA VAL A 44 -6.81 -6.32 6.35
C VAL A 44 -7.36 -7.74 6.58
N PRO A 45 -7.00 -8.73 5.77
CA PRO A 45 -7.43 -10.11 5.99
C PRO A 45 -6.96 -10.62 7.35
N LYS A 46 -7.74 -11.51 7.98
CA LYS A 46 -7.31 -12.17 9.23
C LYS A 46 -6.06 -13.01 9.02
N SER A 47 -5.94 -13.64 7.87
CA SER A 47 -4.77 -14.40 7.42
C SER A 47 -4.79 -14.50 5.90
N GLN A 48 -3.61 -14.48 5.30
CA GLN A 48 -3.39 -14.69 3.86
C GLN A 48 -2.02 -15.34 3.65
N ASP A 49 -1.71 -15.73 2.43
CA ASP A 49 -0.40 -16.26 2.08
C ASP A 49 0.69 -15.21 2.30
N LYS A 50 1.93 -15.70 2.47
CA LYS A 50 3.08 -14.81 2.59
C LYS A 50 3.22 -13.94 1.36
N LEU A 51 3.36 -12.64 1.60
CA LEU A 51 3.55 -11.65 0.56
C LEU A 51 5.01 -11.62 0.12
N GLY A 52 5.23 -11.49 -1.18
CA GLY A 52 6.56 -11.34 -1.73
C GLY A 52 7.23 -10.02 -1.33
N LEU A 53 8.54 -9.96 -1.48
CA LEU A 53 9.29 -8.71 -1.31
C LEU A 53 9.31 -7.94 -2.63
N ASP A 54 9.15 -6.64 -2.56
CA ASP A 54 9.20 -5.74 -3.72
C ASP A 54 10.59 -5.13 -3.94
N TYR A 55 11.48 -5.22 -2.95
CA TYR A 55 12.87 -4.77 -3.06
C TYR A 55 13.78 -5.50 -2.08
N VAL A 56 15.10 -5.47 -2.35
CA VAL A 56 16.12 -6.08 -1.47
C VAL A 56 16.08 -5.39 -0.09
N ASN A 57 16.22 -6.16 0.97
CA ASN A 57 16.16 -5.70 2.37
C ASN A 57 14.80 -5.14 2.82
N GLN A 58 13.73 -5.36 2.05
CA GLN A 58 12.39 -5.02 2.53
C GLN A 58 12.08 -5.81 3.80
N PRO A 59 11.60 -5.15 4.85
CA PRO A 59 11.01 -5.86 5.97
C PRO A 59 9.83 -6.71 5.48
N PRO A 60 9.75 -8.01 5.83
CA PRO A 60 8.63 -8.84 5.42
C PRO A 60 7.29 -8.20 5.79
N LEU A 61 6.35 -8.24 4.85
CA LEU A 61 4.99 -7.76 5.06
C LEU A 61 4.25 -8.72 6.00
N ILE A 62 3.33 -8.17 6.81
CA ILE A 62 2.53 -8.94 7.75
C ILE A 62 1.34 -9.55 7.01
N PRO A 63 1.23 -10.89 6.90
CA PRO A 63 0.16 -11.56 6.17
C PRO A 63 -1.12 -11.79 6.99
N HIS A 64 -1.26 -11.15 8.13
CA HIS A 64 -2.41 -11.28 9.02
C HIS A 64 -2.80 -9.93 9.63
N SER A 65 -4.03 -9.82 10.17
CA SER A 65 -4.45 -8.63 10.91
C SER A 65 -3.67 -8.48 12.21
N THR A 66 -3.40 -7.24 12.59
CA THR A 66 -2.76 -6.85 13.86
C THR A 66 -3.74 -6.13 14.80
N ASP A 67 -5.03 -6.10 14.49
CA ASP A 67 -6.04 -5.33 15.25
C ASP A 67 -6.15 -5.74 16.71
N GLN A 68 -5.81 -6.99 17.03
CA GLN A 68 -5.86 -7.55 18.40
C GLN A 68 -4.49 -7.58 19.08
N VAL A 69 -3.45 -7.07 18.42
CA VAL A 69 -2.09 -7.10 18.94
C VAL A 69 -1.77 -5.79 19.64
N GLN A 70 -1.51 -5.86 20.95
CA GLN A 70 -1.05 -4.70 21.71
C GLN A 70 0.44 -4.48 21.49
N LEU A 71 0.80 -3.25 21.12
CA LEU A 71 2.19 -2.83 20.97
C LEU A 71 2.38 -1.47 21.64
N ASN A 72 2.96 -1.46 22.83
CA ASN A 72 3.22 -0.28 23.62
C ASN A 72 4.57 -0.45 24.37
N PRO A 73 5.11 0.57 25.07
CA PRO A 73 6.41 0.47 25.72
C PRO A 73 6.55 -0.64 26.77
N SER A 74 5.44 -1.10 27.34
CA SER A 74 5.41 -2.13 28.38
C SER A 74 5.02 -3.51 27.88
N ASN A 75 4.45 -3.60 26.66
CA ASN A 75 3.98 -4.86 26.09
C ASN A 75 4.20 -4.88 24.58
N ASN A 76 4.77 -5.97 24.10
CA ASN A 76 4.94 -6.25 22.69
C ASN A 76 4.29 -7.60 22.34
N GLY A 77 3.01 -7.56 22.00
CA GLY A 77 2.24 -8.76 21.65
C GLY A 77 2.74 -9.49 20.39
N CYS A 78 3.53 -8.86 19.53
CA CYS A 78 4.16 -9.54 18.40
C CYS A 78 5.12 -10.64 18.89
N LEU A 79 5.86 -10.37 19.96
CA LEU A 79 6.84 -11.30 20.55
C LEU A 79 6.18 -12.51 21.23
N GLU A 80 4.91 -12.42 21.61
CA GLU A 80 4.17 -13.57 22.15
C GLU A 80 4.16 -14.77 21.18
N CYS A 81 4.21 -14.48 19.88
CA CYS A 81 4.25 -15.50 18.84
C CYS A 81 5.60 -15.59 18.10
N HIS A 82 6.31 -14.45 17.92
CA HIS A 82 7.47 -14.38 17.04
C HIS A 82 8.82 -14.45 17.77
N ASP A 83 8.84 -14.39 19.10
CA ASP A 83 10.09 -14.47 19.88
C ASP A 83 10.80 -15.80 19.70
N VAL A 84 12.13 -15.81 19.96
CA VAL A 84 12.98 -17.00 19.89
C VAL A 84 12.50 -18.12 20.83
N SER A 85 11.83 -17.78 21.92
CA SER A 85 11.30 -18.74 22.90
C SER A 85 9.91 -19.29 22.53
N THR A 86 9.12 -18.55 21.76
CA THR A 86 7.69 -18.85 21.53
C THR A 86 7.36 -19.30 20.11
N TYR A 87 8.16 -18.89 19.10
CA TYR A 87 7.83 -19.09 17.67
C TYR A 87 7.55 -20.57 17.29
N ARG A 88 8.22 -21.53 17.92
CA ARG A 88 7.99 -22.96 17.62
C ARG A 88 6.62 -23.44 18.09
N LYS A 89 6.16 -22.91 19.23
CA LYS A 89 4.84 -23.26 19.78
C LYS A 89 3.73 -22.58 19.00
N SER A 90 3.93 -21.32 18.60
CA SER A 90 2.94 -20.54 17.83
C SER A 90 2.88 -20.92 16.36
N GLY A 91 3.95 -21.51 15.79
CA GLY A 91 4.11 -21.73 14.35
C GLY A 91 4.49 -20.46 13.58
N ALA A 92 4.71 -19.35 14.26
CA ALA A 92 5.08 -18.09 13.65
C ALA A 92 6.55 -18.09 13.16
N PRO A 93 6.91 -17.31 12.13
CA PRO A 93 8.31 -17.08 11.78
C PRO A 93 9.06 -16.40 12.93
N ARG A 94 10.25 -16.90 13.23
CA ARG A 94 11.08 -16.32 14.27
C ARG A 94 11.64 -14.95 13.85
N VAL A 95 11.68 -14.02 14.79
CA VAL A 95 12.41 -12.75 14.65
C VAL A 95 13.88 -13.04 14.31
N SER A 96 14.42 -12.37 13.28
CA SER A 96 15.79 -12.63 12.81
C SER A 96 16.83 -12.13 13.81
N PRO A 97 18.04 -12.72 13.83
CA PRO A 97 19.12 -12.30 14.72
C PRO A 97 19.49 -10.82 14.64
N THR A 98 19.28 -10.18 13.49
CA THR A 98 19.55 -8.76 13.30
C THR A 98 18.70 -7.85 14.17
N HIS A 99 17.59 -8.34 14.70
CA HIS A 99 16.74 -7.60 15.65
C HIS A 99 17.28 -7.60 17.07
N TYR A 100 18.22 -8.51 17.38
CA TYR A 100 18.88 -8.64 18.67
C TYR A 100 20.27 -7.98 18.68
N THR A 101 20.58 -7.15 17.72
CA THR A 101 21.86 -6.48 17.58
C THR A 101 21.70 -4.99 17.87
N ASP A 102 22.48 -4.44 18.78
CA ASP A 102 22.51 -3.02 19.09
C ASP A 102 23.27 -2.19 18.01
N ARG A 103 23.47 -0.89 18.28
CA ARG A 103 24.17 0.02 17.37
C ARG A 103 25.68 -0.27 17.26
N ASP A 104 26.24 -0.87 18.29
CA ASP A 104 27.66 -1.20 18.42
C ASP A 104 27.94 -2.64 17.94
N ASN A 105 26.94 -3.28 17.33
CA ASN A 105 26.95 -4.66 16.83
C ASN A 105 27.08 -5.73 17.94
N ASN A 106 26.79 -5.40 19.20
CA ASN A 106 26.72 -6.39 20.25
C ASN A 106 25.41 -7.18 20.15
N MET A 107 25.50 -8.48 20.36
CA MET A 107 24.31 -9.35 20.44
C MET A 107 23.67 -9.21 21.82
N LEU A 108 22.38 -8.93 21.82
CA LEU A 108 21.55 -8.79 23.01
C LEU A 108 20.75 -10.07 23.27
N THR A 109 20.29 -10.24 24.47
CA THR A 109 19.36 -11.34 24.86
C THR A 109 17.91 -11.04 24.50
N GLU A 110 17.60 -9.76 24.31
CA GLU A 110 16.27 -9.27 23.97
C GLU A 110 16.32 -8.45 22.67
N VAL A 111 15.16 -8.21 22.07
CA VAL A 111 15.05 -7.38 20.88
C VAL A 111 15.56 -5.97 21.20
N ALA A 112 16.49 -5.49 20.36
CA ALA A 112 17.07 -4.16 20.50
C ALA A 112 15.98 -3.08 20.53
N SER A 113 16.10 -2.08 21.39
CA SER A 113 15.09 -1.02 21.56
C SER A 113 14.71 -0.32 20.27
N ARG A 114 15.67 -0.14 19.35
CA ARG A 114 15.45 0.40 17.99
C ARG A 114 14.61 -0.50 17.08
N ARG A 115 14.38 -1.74 17.46
CA ARG A 115 13.61 -2.76 16.72
C ARG A 115 12.34 -3.19 17.45
N TYR A 116 12.07 -2.57 18.60
CA TYR A 116 10.97 -2.95 19.47
C TYR A 116 9.59 -2.68 18.87
N PHE A 117 9.42 -1.56 18.19
CA PHE A 117 8.15 -1.19 17.54
C PHE A 117 8.06 -1.77 16.14
N CYS A 118 7.65 -3.01 16.05
CA CYS A 118 7.65 -3.81 14.82
C CYS A 118 6.88 -3.14 13.68
N LEU A 119 5.74 -2.49 13.98
CA LEU A 119 4.86 -1.87 12.98
C LEU A 119 5.45 -0.60 12.33
N GLN A 120 6.60 -0.10 12.81
CA GLN A 120 7.32 0.98 12.11
C GLN A 120 8.00 0.51 10.82
N CYS A 121 8.27 -0.79 10.71
CA CYS A 121 8.93 -1.39 9.55
C CYS A 121 8.09 -2.49 8.89
N HIS A 122 7.36 -3.27 9.68
CA HIS A 122 6.49 -4.33 9.18
C HIS A 122 5.06 -3.81 9.10
N VAL A 123 4.45 -3.90 7.92
CA VAL A 123 3.10 -3.38 7.68
C VAL A 123 2.17 -4.48 7.16
N THR A 124 0.91 -4.37 7.53
CA THR A 124 -0.15 -5.21 6.98
C THR A 124 -0.54 -4.77 5.59
N GLN A 125 -1.12 -5.66 4.80
CA GLN A 125 -1.67 -5.36 3.48
C GLN A 125 -3.18 -5.61 3.48
N VAL A 126 -3.90 -4.69 2.87
CA VAL A 126 -5.34 -4.86 2.61
C VAL A 126 -5.54 -5.82 1.42
N ASP A 127 -6.69 -6.47 1.36
CA ASP A 127 -7.09 -7.28 0.20
C ASP A 127 -7.42 -6.35 -0.99
N SER A 128 -6.38 -5.94 -1.68
CA SER A 128 -6.47 -5.06 -2.83
C SER A 128 -5.38 -5.37 -3.84
N LYS A 129 -5.75 -5.38 -5.12
CA LYS A 129 -4.76 -5.50 -6.18
C LYS A 129 -3.93 -4.22 -6.26
N PRO A 130 -2.61 -4.31 -6.48
CA PRO A 130 -1.77 -3.16 -6.77
C PRO A 130 -2.30 -2.37 -7.97
N LEU A 131 -2.21 -1.04 -7.94
CA LEU A 131 -2.56 -0.20 -9.10
C LEU A 131 -1.56 -0.35 -10.24
N VAL A 132 -0.32 -0.65 -9.92
CA VAL A 132 0.78 -0.85 -10.88
C VAL A 132 1.46 -2.17 -10.53
N ALA A 133 1.77 -2.96 -11.57
CA ALA A 133 2.54 -4.18 -11.39
C ALA A 133 3.98 -3.85 -10.97
N ASN A 134 4.55 -4.68 -10.09
CA ASN A 134 5.95 -4.61 -9.72
C ASN A 134 6.69 -5.79 -10.34
N ASP A 135 7.66 -5.49 -11.20
CA ASP A 135 8.47 -6.49 -11.91
C ASP A 135 9.76 -6.86 -11.14
N PHE A 136 9.97 -6.28 -9.96
CA PHE A 136 11.13 -6.58 -9.13
C PHE A 136 11.11 -8.05 -8.68
N LYS A 137 12.22 -8.73 -8.90
CA LYS A 137 12.46 -10.09 -8.42
C LYS A 137 13.64 -10.04 -7.43
N PRO A 138 13.40 -10.30 -6.14
CA PRO A 138 14.49 -10.41 -5.19
C PRO A 138 15.41 -11.57 -5.56
N VAL A 139 16.70 -11.38 -5.40
CA VAL A 139 17.76 -12.38 -5.67
C VAL A 139 17.82 -13.36 -4.50
#